data_1d8af954e78ca2d89a525179f82e36b4
#
_entry.id   1d8af954e78ca2d89a525179f82e36b4
#
_cell.length_a   1.000
_cell.length_b   1.000
_cell.length_c   1.000
_cell.angle_alpha   90.00
_cell.angle_beta   90.00
_cell.angle_gamma   90.00
#
_symmetry.space_group_name_H-M   'P 1'
#
loop_
_entity.id
_entity.type
_entity.pdbx_description
1 polymer ?
#
loop_
_entity_poly.entity_id
_entity_poly.type
_entity_poly.pdbx_seq_one_letter_code
_entity_poly.pdbx_strand_id
1 'polypeptide(L)'
;LFDTTAPKWYKYGKNCSYYAHTLHIADVFTAVLVEDVISAVTVANYFPVTGFGILGTSLQQEHLYALSDFDRVVVALDPDASKKSLEHAKELNSYVKQVRVIKLTDDLKYKNINDFTKLKEVLDG
;
A
#
# COMPACT_ATOMS: atom_id res chain seq x y z
N LEU A 1 17.87 12.85 -10.80
CA LEU A 1 17.91 11.70 -10.21
C LEU A 1 17.13 11.55 -8.90
N PHE A 2 16.89 10.37 -8.61
CA PHE A 2 15.97 9.94 -7.69
C PHE A 2 16.54 9.58 -6.37
N ASP A 3 16.10 10.20 -5.33
CA ASP A 3 16.44 9.82 -3.98
C ASP A 3 15.33 8.88 -3.47
N THR A 4 15.65 7.62 -3.31
CA THR A 4 14.68 6.61 -2.91
C THR A 4 14.22 6.75 -1.48
N THR A 5 14.91 7.56 -0.68
CA THR A 5 14.50 7.83 0.69
C THR A 5 13.58 9.03 0.80
N ALA A 6 13.49 9.83 -0.25
CA ALA A 6 12.64 11.01 -0.25
C ALA A 6 11.20 10.67 -0.59
N PRO A 7 10.24 11.31 0.03
CA PRO A 7 8.83 11.12 -0.32
C PRO A 7 8.55 11.62 -1.72
N LYS A 8 7.60 10.96 -2.37
CA LYS A 8 7.15 11.37 -3.70
C LYS A 8 5.67 11.57 -3.72
N TRP A 9 5.26 12.68 -4.28
CA TRP A 9 3.86 13.00 -4.46
C TRP A 9 3.51 12.89 -5.93
N TYR A 10 2.45 12.15 -6.23
CA TYR A 10 1.94 11.98 -7.58
C TYR A 10 0.51 12.47 -7.63
N LYS A 11 0.19 13.18 -8.70
CA LYS A 11 -1.16 13.70 -8.86
C LYS A 11 -1.58 13.57 -10.31
N TYR A 12 -2.69 12.89 -10.53
CA TYR A 12 -3.23 12.63 -11.85
C TYR A 12 -4.66 13.13 -11.90
N GLY A 13 -4.98 13.93 -12.91
CA GLY A 13 -6.31 14.46 -13.03
C GLY A 13 -6.67 15.39 -11.89
N LYS A 14 -7.94 15.60 -11.69
CA LYS A 14 -8.41 16.57 -10.70
C LYS A 14 -8.43 16.06 -9.28
N ASN A 15 -8.78 14.79 -9.09
CA ASN A 15 -9.07 14.26 -7.78
C ASN A 15 -8.26 13.01 -7.42
N CYS A 16 -7.31 12.68 -8.26
CA CYS A 16 -6.51 11.49 -8.01
C CYS A 16 -5.10 11.86 -7.61
N SER A 17 -4.73 11.49 -6.41
CA SER A 17 -3.37 11.62 -5.92
C SER A 17 -3.03 10.44 -5.04
N TYR A 18 -1.75 10.15 -4.96
CA TYR A 18 -1.25 9.13 -4.07
C TYR A 18 0.15 9.44 -3.63
N TYR A 19 0.59 8.76 -2.60
CA TYR A 19 1.93 8.91 -2.06
C TYR A 19 2.60 7.54 -2.04
N ALA A 20 3.74 7.43 -2.69
CA ALA A 20 4.50 6.19 -2.69
C ALA A 20 5.87 6.40 -2.08
N HIS A 21 6.28 5.49 -1.22
CA HIS A 21 7.55 5.59 -0.52
C HIS A 21 8.22 4.24 -0.42
N THR A 22 9.50 4.19 -0.74
CA THR A 22 10.30 2.98 -0.55
C THR A 22 11.70 3.35 -0.11
N LEU A 23 12.26 2.59 0.81
CA LEU A 23 13.65 2.73 1.23
C LEU A 23 14.58 1.79 0.47
N HIS A 24 14.02 0.78 -0.17
CA HIS A 24 14.80 -0.25 -0.84
C HIS A 24 14.73 -0.07 -2.33
N ILE A 25 15.89 0.02 -2.98
CA ILE A 25 15.96 0.23 -4.40
C ILE A 25 15.75 -1.07 -5.16
N ALA A 26 16.31 -2.13 -4.64
CA ALA A 26 16.30 -3.41 -5.32
C ALA A 26 15.05 -4.19 -4.95
N ASP A 27 14.44 -4.78 -5.95
CA ASP A 27 13.45 -5.83 -5.78
C ASP A 27 12.20 -5.47 -5.01
N VAL A 28 11.71 -4.27 -5.22
CA VAL A 28 10.44 -3.92 -4.60
C VAL A 28 9.33 -4.30 -5.56
N PHE A 29 8.89 -5.54 -5.47
CA PHE A 29 7.82 -6.07 -6.29
C PHE A 29 6.48 -6.07 -5.55
N THR A 30 6.51 -5.65 -4.29
CA THR A 30 5.33 -5.66 -3.43
C THR A 30 5.01 -4.24 -2.97
N ALA A 31 3.76 -3.85 -3.12
CA ALA A 31 3.23 -2.62 -2.55
C ALA A 31 2.26 -2.96 -1.44
N VAL A 32 2.30 -2.18 -0.37
CA VAL A 32 1.30 -2.25 0.69
C VAL A 32 0.41 -1.03 0.57
N LEU A 33 -0.86 -1.28 0.30
CA LEU A 33 -1.85 -0.23 0.07
C LEU A 33 -2.41 0.23 1.41
N VAL A 34 -2.25 1.51 1.69
CA VAL A 34 -2.72 2.13 2.93
C VAL A 34 -3.47 3.42 2.61
N GLU A 35 -4.06 4.05 3.60
CA GLU A 35 -4.88 5.23 3.38
C GLU A 35 -4.10 6.54 3.43
N ASP A 36 -3.06 6.63 4.27
CA ASP A 36 -2.39 7.90 4.52
C ASP A 36 -0.87 7.82 4.37
N VAL A 37 -0.25 9.01 4.39
CA VAL A 37 1.20 9.15 4.20
C VAL A 37 1.99 8.50 5.32
N ILE A 38 1.57 8.71 6.57
CA ILE A 38 2.32 8.21 7.72
C ILE A 38 2.34 6.69 7.72
N SER A 39 1.22 6.05 7.41
CA SER A 39 1.16 4.60 7.29
C SER A 39 2.04 4.09 6.15
N ALA A 40 2.05 4.77 5.02
CA ALA A 40 2.89 4.40 3.89
C ALA A 40 4.38 4.46 4.26
N VAL A 41 4.79 5.52 4.90
CA VAL A 41 6.18 5.68 5.34
C VAL A 41 6.54 4.64 6.39
N THR A 42 5.64 4.38 7.32
CA THR A 42 5.87 3.39 8.38
C THR A 42 6.13 2.01 7.78
N VAL A 43 5.29 1.60 6.86
CA VAL A 43 5.43 0.28 6.23
C VAL A 43 6.77 0.18 5.48
N ALA A 44 7.11 1.21 4.72
CA ALA A 44 8.34 1.21 3.95
C ALA A 44 9.59 1.23 4.83
N ASN A 45 9.49 1.79 6.04
CA ASN A 45 10.60 1.82 6.98
C ASN A 45 10.86 0.47 7.65
N TYR A 46 9.84 -0.33 7.83
CA TYR A 46 9.96 -1.58 8.58
C TYR A 46 9.92 -2.83 7.72
N PHE A 47 9.54 -2.72 6.47
CA PHE A 47 9.42 -3.86 5.57
C PHE A 47 10.03 -3.51 4.20
N PRO A 48 10.55 -4.51 3.47
CA PRO A 48 11.12 -4.27 2.13
C PRO A 48 10.03 -4.16 1.08
N VAL A 49 9.18 -3.16 1.21
CA VAL A 49 8.02 -2.95 0.34
C VAL A 49 7.90 -1.47 0.00
N THR A 50 7.08 -1.18 -1.00
CA THR A 50 6.65 0.20 -1.26
C THR A 50 5.38 0.45 -0.46
N GLY A 51 5.38 1.47 0.39
CA GLY A 51 4.16 1.95 1.03
C GLY A 51 3.42 2.83 0.04
N PHE A 52 2.17 2.49 -0.26
CA PHE A 52 1.36 3.20 -1.24
C PHE A 52 0.11 3.75 -0.57
N GLY A 53 0.10 5.06 -0.35
CA GLY A 53 -1.04 5.73 0.30
C GLY A 53 -1.98 6.31 -0.74
N ILE A 54 -3.22 5.87 -0.75
CA ILE A 54 -4.21 6.37 -1.70
C ILE A 54 -4.80 7.72 -1.31
N LEU A 55 -4.48 8.18 -0.11
CA LEU A 55 -4.91 9.49 0.40
C LEU A 55 -6.43 9.62 0.40
N GLY A 56 -7.08 8.57 0.86
CA GLY A 56 -8.54 8.50 0.92
C GLY A 56 -8.97 7.06 0.98
N THR A 57 -10.24 6.82 0.68
CA THR A 57 -10.81 5.48 0.72
C THR A 57 -11.25 4.97 -0.64
N SER A 58 -11.12 5.79 -1.69
CA SER A 58 -11.51 5.42 -3.05
C SER A 58 -10.31 5.09 -3.89
N LEU A 59 -10.41 4.01 -4.64
CA LEU A 59 -9.36 3.57 -5.55
C LEU A 59 -9.71 4.06 -6.95
N GLN A 60 -8.90 4.97 -7.46
CA GLN A 60 -9.10 5.58 -8.76
C GLN A 60 -8.36 4.79 -9.85
N GLN A 61 -8.69 5.06 -11.11
CA GLN A 61 -8.08 4.38 -12.24
C GLN A 61 -6.55 4.57 -12.25
N GLU A 62 -6.09 5.75 -11.90
CA GLU A 62 -4.65 6.05 -11.86
C GLU A 62 -3.94 5.29 -10.76
N HIS A 63 -4.63 5.02 -9.65
CA HIS A 63 -4.09 4.15 -8.61
C HIS A 63 -3.90 2.74 -9.13
N LEU A 64 -4.89 2.24 -9.87
CA LEU A 64 -4.83 0.90 -10.44
C LEU A 64 -3.67 0.77 -11.44
N TYR A 65 -3.49 1.78 -12.27
CA TYR A 65 -2.38 1.78 -13.23
C TYR A 65 -1.03 1.81 -12.52
N ALA A 66 -0.89 2.64 -11.49
CA ALA A 66 0.36 2.70 -10.73
C ALA A 66 0.64 1.39 -10.02
N LEU A 67 -0.38 0.78 -9.42
CA LEU A 67 -0.22 -0.48 -8.70
C LEU A 67 0.02 -1.67 -9.63
N SER A 68 -0.36 -1.56 -10.90
CA SER A 68 -0.13 -2.65 -11.86
C SER A 68 1.35 -2.94 -12.13
N ASP A 69 2.23 -2.02 -11.74
CA ASP A 69 3.67 -2.23 -11.87
C ASP A 69 4.22 -3.22 -10.83
N PHE A 70 3.43 -3.54 -9.83
CA PHE A 70 3.86 -4.45 -8.77
C PHE A 70 3.34 -5.87 -9.05
N ASP A 71 4.11 -6.85 -8.64
CA ASP A 71 3.71 -8.25 -8.75
C ASP A 71 2.70 -8.63 -7.68
N ARG A 72 2.80 -7.98 -6.52
CA ARG A 72 1.94 -8.27 -5.39
C ARG A 72 1.53 -6.98 -4.70
N VAL A 73 0.25 -6.90 -4.34
CA VAL A 73 -0.29 -5.79 -3.54
C VAL A 73 -0.97 -6.36 -2.31
N VAL A 74 -0.60 -5.84 -1.15
CA VAL A 74 -1.24 -6.18 0.11
C VAL A 74 -2.11 -5.01 0.52
N VAL A 75 -3.40 -5.24 0.63
CA VAL A 75 -4.36 -4.21 1.04
C VAL A 75 -4.42 -4.19 2.56
N ALA A 76 -4.00 -3.08 3.15
CA ALA A 76 -3.88 -2.92 4.60
C ALA A 76 -4.50 -1.60 5.03
N LEU A 77 -5.79 -1.45 4.77
CA LEU A 77 -6.52 -0.25 5.14
C LEU A 77 -6.89 -0.26 6.63
N ASP A 78 -7.29 0.88 7.12
CA ASP A 78 -7.69 1.05 8.52
C ASP A 78 -8.81 0.06 8.88
N PRO A 79 -8.94 -0.31 10.17
CA PRO A 79 -9.89 -1.35 10.57
C PRO A 79 -11.34 -1.11 10.16
N ASP A 80 -11.76 0.14 10.08
CA ASP A 80 -13.13 0.48 9.72
C ASP A 80 -13.40 0.43 8.21
N ALA A 81 -12.38 0.16 7.41
CA ALA A 81 -12.49 0.12 5.95
C ALA A 81 -12.50 -1.31 5.38
N SER A 82 -12.96 -2.30 6.16
CA SER A 82 -12.87 -3.71 5.74
C SER A 82 -13.68 -4.02 4.48
N LYS A 83 -14.86 -3.43 4.32
CA LYS A 83 -15.66 -3.60 3.10
C LYS A 83 -14.94 -3.03 1.89
N LYS A 84 -14.36 -1.85 2.05
CA LYS A 84 -13.59 -1.21 0.98
C LYS A 84 -12.37 -2.02 0.61
N SER A 85 -11.72 -2.64 1.58
CA SER A 85 -10.56 -3.50 1.34
C SER A 85 -10.90 -4.65 0.40
N LEU A 86 -12.04 -5.30 0.60
CA LEU A 86 -12.47 -6.40 -0.25
C LEU A 86 -12.82 -5.92 -1.66
N GLU A 87 -13.48 -4.77 -1.76
CA GLU A 87 -13.83 -4.19 -3.05
C GLU A 87 -12.57 -3.84 -3.84
N HIS A 88 -11.59 -3.22 -3.18
CA HIS A 88 -10.33 -2.86 -3.81
C HIS A 88 -9.55 -4.09 -4.26
N ALA A 89 -9.56 -5.14 -3.44
CA ALA A 89 -8.88 -6.38 -3.81
C ALA A 89 -9.49 -6.99 -5.09
N LYS A 90 -10.80 -6.94 -5.22
CA LYS A 90 -11.46 -7.43 -6.43
C LYS A 90 -11.07 -6.62 -7.67
N GLU A 91 -11.01 -5.31 -7.55
CA GLU A 91 -10.59 -4.45 -8.64
C GLU A 91 -9.13 -4.71 -9.01
N LEU A 92 -8.26 -4.81 -8.01
CA LEU A 92 -6.83 -5.03 -8.22
C LEU A 92 -6.51 -6.37 -8.86
N ASN A 93 -7.34 -7.38 -8.67
CA ASN A 93 -7.10 -8.69 -9.26
C ASN A 93 -7.01 -8.66 -10.78
N SER A 94 -7.60 -7.67 -11.43
CA SER A 94 -7.51 -7.50 -12.88
C SER A 94 -6.21 -6.85 -13.32
N TYR A 95 -5.44 -6.27 -12.42
CA TYR A 95 -4.25 -5.48 -12.74
C TYR A 95 -2.96 -6.05 -12.14
N VAL A 96 -3.06 -6.82 -11.05
CA VAL A 96 -1.92 -7.30 -10.29
C VAL A 96 -1.99 -8.81 -10.18
N LYS A 97 -0.85 -9.47 -10.29
CA LYS A 97 -0.78 -10.94 -10.27
C LYS A 97 -1.27 -11.52 -8.94
N GLN A 98 -0.93 -10.89 -7.84
CA GLN A 98 -1.26 -11.41 -6.53
C GLN A 98 -1.77 -10.29 -5.63
N VAL A 99 -2.97 -10.45 -5.11
CA VAL A 99 -3.56 -9.48 -4.19
C VAL A 99 -3.91 -10.19 -2.89
N ARG A 100 -3.51 -9.59 -1.78
CA ARG A 100 -3.79 -10.08 -0.44
C ARG A 100 -4.48 -8.98 0.34
N VAL A 101 -5.34 -9.36 1.26
CA VAL A 101 -6.00 -8.43 2.17
C VAL A 101 -5.67 -8.85 3.59
N ILE A 102 -5.24 -7.91 4.40
CA ILE A 102 -5.08 -8.16 5.83
C ILE A 102 -6.03 -7.26 6.60
N LYS A 103 -6.52 -7.79 7.71
CA LYS A 103 -7.39 -7.04 8.60
C LYS A 103 -6.55 -6.50 9.75
N LEU A 104 -6.46 -5.19 9.83
CA LEU A 104 -5.68 -4.54 10.87
C LEU A 104 -6.48 -4.40 12.16
N THR A 105 -5.78 -4.39 13.27
CA THR A 105 -6.35 -4.07 14.57
C THR A 105 -6.40 -2.56 14.76
N ASP A 106 -5.41 -1.87 14.20
CA ASP A 106 -5.27 -0.43 14.33
C ASP A 106 -4.55 0.10 13.08
N ASP A 107 -4.41 1.41 12.94
CA ASP A 107 -3.67 1.99 11.84
C ASP A 107 -2.21 1.55 11.89
N LEU A 108 -1.62 1.28 10.74
CA LEU A 108 -0.22 0.84 10.69
C LEU A 108 0.76 1.85 11.28
N LYS A 109 0.41 3.12 11.27
CA LYS A 109 1.26 4.15 11.87
C LYS A 109 1.49 3.97 13.37
N TYR A 110 0.62 3.25 14.05
CA TYR A 110 0.77 2.98 15.48
C TYR A 110 1.68 1.78 15.77
N LYS A 111 2.13 1.08 14.73
CA LYS A 111 3.10 -0.01 14.84
C LYS A 111 2.63 -1.13 15.76
N ASN A 112 1.36 -1.46 15.70
CA ASN A 112 0.79 -2.52 16.51
C ASN A 112 1.48 -3.84 16.17
N ILE A 113 1.97 -4.54 17.20
CA ILE A 113 2.77 -5.75 16.99
C ILE A 113 1.98 -6.87 16.31
N ASN A 114 0.70 -6.97 16.61
CA ASN A 114 -0.15 -7.98 15.96
C ASN A 114 -0.31 -7.70 14.48
N ASP A 115 -0.48 -6.44 14.11
CA ASP A 115 -0.63 -6.03 12.73
C ASP A 115 0.67 -6.22 11.96
N PHE A 116 1.80 -5.88 12.57
CA PHE A 116 3.10 -6.09 11.97
C PHE A 116 3.40 -7.57 11.78
N THR A 117 2.99 -8.40 12.71
CA THR A 117 3.15 -9.84 12.59
C THR A 117 2.33 -10.39 11.42
N LYS A 118 1.07 -9.96 11.30
CA LYS A 118 0.21 -10.35 10.19
C LYS A 118 0.82 -9.94 8.85
N LEU A 119 1.30 -8.70 8.78
CA LEU A 119 1.91 -8.19 7.56
C LEU A 119 3.15 -8.99 7.19
N LYS A 120 4.00 -9.27 8.17
CA LYS A 120 5.20 -10.07 7.93
C LYS A 120 4.85 -11.46 7.42
N GLU A 121 3.86 -12.11 8.01
CA GLU A 121 3.43 -13.44 7.58
C GLU A 121 2.95 -13.44 6.12
N VAL A 122 2.19 -12.44 5.74
CA VAL A 122 1.70 -12.31 4.37
C VAL A 122 2.86 -12.05 3.41
N LEU A 123 3.81 -11.21 3.80
CA LEU A 123 4.95 -10.86 2.96
C LEU A 123 5.91 -12.03 2.80
N ASP A 124 6.05 -12.86 3.81
CA ASP A 124 6.92 -14.03 3.78
C ASP A 124 6.29 -15.21 3.03
N GLY A 125 4.97 -15.18 2.90
CA GLY A 125 4.23 -16.23 2.17
C GLY A 125 4.14 -16.01 0.65
#